data_0b9d17c0905089bf2fee89df1a73679b
#
_entry.id   0b9d17c0905089bf2fee89df1a73679b
#
_cell.length_a   1.000
_cell.length_b   1.000
_cell.length_c   1.000
_cell.angle_alpha   90.00
_cell.angle_beta   90.00
_cell.angle_gamma   90.00
#
_symmetry.space_group_name_H-M   'P 1'
#
loop_
_entity.id
_entity.type
_entity.pdbx_description
1 polymer ?
#
loop_
_entity_poly.entity_id
_entity_poly.type
_entity_poly.pdbx_seq_one_letter_code
_entity_poly.pdbx_strand_id
1 'polypeptide(L)'
;MAMNCKPVPTLDERINDIRMRTAEIVNTDILPNESRLWAERREGESFHERTEILELRAEIKEKVKRAGLWAPHLPTEYGGMGLDFLAHAYMNEVLAYAIGAASLFGVVAPNSGNQSILVKYGTEQQKQDWLLPLIDGTMESGFSMTEPHNAGSDPRSLTTSAVIDGDQFVINGHKWFTSNGIDADFFIVMCRVIDSESTDPRSGPMVQIIVPAATKGVNMVRGIGVWGRKESDHCEVKYENVRVPVTNALGRVGEGHQAAQDRLGAGRIFHCMNSIGQMWRAFDMMVQRAASREVHGGLLADKQFTQGAIADSYIDIQTARLFTIHAAEKIDQGLQAARTDISAIKVYVPNAYTRVVDRAIQIWGAAGVSNDLPLWGMYQGARTLRIADGPDEVHKILIAKNVLGQYAKGDGWDFGN
;
A
#
# COMPACT_ATOMS: atom_id res chain seq x y z
N MET A 1 23.71 -0.06 -5.43
CA MET A 1 24.04 1.37 -5.68
C MET A 1 23.43 2.19 -4.56
N ALA A 2 24.20 3.07 -3.93
CA ALA A 2 23.68 3.99 -2.91
C ALA A 2 22.86 5.11 -3.57
N MET A 3 21.75 5.47 -2.95
CA MET A 3 20.92 6.60 -3.34
C MET A 3 21.65 7.92 -3.04
N ASN A 4 21.63 8.86 -3.99
CA ASN A 4 22.18 10.20 -3.81
C ASN A 4 21.09 11.14 -3.26
N CYS A 5 20.80 11.07 -1.96
CA CYS A 5 19.85 11.95 -1.30
C CYS A 5 20.56 13.22 -0.82
N LYS A 6 19.98 14.39 -1.14
CA LYS A 6 20.45 15.70 -0.67
C LYS A 6 19.29 16.47 -0.03
N PRO A 7 19.58 17.44 0.87
CA PRO A 7 18.56 18.35 1.36
C PRO A 7 17.86 19.09 0.21
N VAL A 8 16.57 19.30 0.33
CA VAL A 8 15.77 20.15 -0.58
C VAL A 8 15.81 21.56 -0.02
N PRO A 9 16.35 22.56 -0.75
CA PRO A 9 16.61 23.91 -0.21
C PRO A 9 15.37 24.67 0.30
N THR A 10 14.20 24.36 -0.27
CA THR A 10 12.93 25.01 0.07
C THR A 10 12.12 24.27 1.12
N LEU A 11 12.61 23.13 1.59
CA LEU A 11 11.91 22.28 2.54
C LEU A 11 12.34 22.57 3.96
N ASP A 12 11.42 22.46 4.90
CA ASP A 12 11.67 22.57 6.34
C ASP A 12 12.86 21.70 6.78
N GLU A 13 13.68 22.24 7.69
CA GLU A 13 14.89 21.57 8.16
C GLU A 13 14.59 20.22 8.83
N ARG A 14 13.51 20.13 9.61
CA ARG A 14 13.07 18.89 10.26
C ARG A 14 12.74 17.81 9.23
N ILE A 15 12.04 18.16 8.15
CA ILE A 15 11.69 17.20 7.10
C ILE A 15 12.95 16.76 6.35
N ASN A 16 13.88 17.69 6.08
CA ASN A 16 15.18 17.36 5.49
C ASN A 16 15.99 16.40 6.38
N ASP A 17 16.03 16.63 7.69
CA ASP A 17 16.71 15.74 8.65
C ASP A 17 16.11 14.33 8.62
N ILE A 18 14.78 14.20 8.64
CA ILE A 18 14.09 12.91 8.51
C ILE A 18 14.49 12.21 7.20
N ARG A 19 14.50 12.93 6.08
CA ARG A 19 14.90 12.38 4.77
C ARG A 19 16.34 11.88 4.77
N MET A 20 17.27 12.68 5.31
CA MET A 20 18.70 12.33 5.32
C MET A 20 18.99 11.11 6.20
N ARG A 21 18.41 11.04 7.41
CA ARG A 21 18.56 9.87 8.30
C ARG A 21 17.88 8.62 7.71
N THR A 22 16.74 8.79 7.05
CA THR A 22 16.09 7.70 6.31
C THR A 22 17.00 7.19 5.19
N ALA A 23 17.59 8.10 4.41
CA ALA A 23 18.51 7.74 3.32
C ALA A 23 19.76 7.02 3.83
N GLU A 24 20.27 7.40 4.99
CA GLU A 24 21.41 6.72 5.62
C GLU A 24 21.08 5.25 5.89
N ILE A 25 19.98 4.96 6.60
CA ILE A 25 19.58 3.58 6.91
C ILE A 25 19.30 2.79 5.61
N VAL A 26 18.61 3.40 4.65
CA VAL A 26 18.36 2.75 3.35
C VAL A 26 19.67 2.37 2.65
N ASN A 27 20.65 3.28 2.63
CA ASN A 27 21.92 3.06 1.94
C ASN A 27 22.84 2.08 2.66
N THR A 28 22.89 2.10 4.00
CA THR A 28 23.85 1.34 4.80
C THR A 28 23.34 -0.03 5.20
N ASP A 29 22.04 -0.16 5.47
CA ASP A 29 21.49 -1.37 6.07
C ASP A 29 20.53 -2.13 5.14
N ILE A 30 19.77 -1.43 4.28
CA ILE A 30 18.73 -2.09 3.48
C ILE A 30 19.23 -2.47 2.10
N LEU A 31 19.77 -1.53 1.31
CA LEU A 31 20.23 -1.80 -0.05
C LEU A 31 21.29 -2.90 -0.14
N PRO A 32 22.30 -2.96 0.75
CA PRO A 32 23.29 -4.05 0.73
C PRO A 32 22.69 -5.43 1.04
N ASN A 33 21.57 -5.47 1.75
CA ASN A 33 20.90 -6.69 2.18
C ASN A 33 19.60 -6.97 1.40
N GLU A 34 19.27 -6.18 0.37
CA GLU A 34 17.97 -6.23 -0.32
C GLU A 34 17.63 -7.63 -0.84
N SER A 35 18.57 -8.34 -1.45
CA SER A 35 18.36 -9.71 -1.95
C SER A 35 18.10 -10.73 -0.82
N ARG A 36 18.71 -10.55 0.35
CA ARG A 36 18.46 -11.41 1.53
C ARG A 36 17.10 -11.12 2.17
N LEU A 37 16.80 -9.84 2.35
CA LEU A 37 15.56 -9.37 2.98
C LEU A 37 14.30 -9.83 2.22
N TRP A 38 14.39 -9.97 0.89
CA TRP A 38 13.28 -10.27 -0.01
C TRP A 38 13.48 -11.55 -0.81
N ALA A 39 14.33 -12.46 -0.33
CA ALA A 39 14.46 -13.78 -0.90
C ALA A 39 13.09 -14.47 -1.02
N GLU A 40 12.81 -15.12 -2.14
CA GLU A 40 11.55 -15.81 -2.38
C GLU A 40 11.28 -16.88 -1.32
N ARG A 41 10.02 -17.06 -0.95
CA ARG A 41 9.60 -18.13 -0.06
C ARG A 41 9.77 -19.48 -0.75
N ARG A 42 10.19 -20.50 -0.01
CA ARG A 42 10.08 -21.89 -0.45
C ARG A 42 8.61 -22.32 -0.42
N GLU A 43 8.24 -23.26 -1.26
CA GLU A 43 6.88 -23.80 -1.28
C GLU A 43 6.53 -24.38 0.11
N GLY A 44 5.43 -23.91 0.69
CA GLY A 44 4.98 -24.32 2.02
C GLY A 44 5.71 -23.68 3.22
N GLU A 45 6.70 -22.82 2.98
CA GLU A 45 7.42 -22.12 4.04
C GLU A 45 6.57 -20.96 4.59
N SER A 46 6.25 -21.01 5.89
CA SER A 46 5.61 -19.86 6.56
C SER A 46 6.62 -18.72 6.73
N PHE A 47 6.11 -17.49 6.88
CA PHE A 47 6.97 -16.33 7.18
C PHE A 47 7.75 -16.54 8.50
N HIS A 48 7.13 -17.15 9.51
CA HIS A 48 7.72 -17.39 10.83
C HIS A 48 8.86 -18.43 10.82
N GLU A 49 8.97 -19.26 9.78
CA GLU A 49 10.06 -20.25 9.64
C GLU A 49 11.36 -19.66 9.10
N ARG A 50 11.36 -18.40 8.65
CA ARG A 50 12.49 -17.71 8.01
C ARG A 50 13.38 -16.97 9.01
N THR A 51 13.91 -17.69 10.01
CA THR A 51 14.58 -17.12 11.19
C THR A 51 15.67 -16.10 10.86
N GLU A 52 16.60 -16.41 9.95
CA GLU A 52 17.70 -15.47 9.60
C GLU A 52 17.20 -14.16 8.97
N ILE A 53 16.13 -14.23 8.19
CA ILE A 53 15.52 -13.04 7.58
C ILE A 53 14.78 -12.23 8.62
N LEU A 54 14.09 -12.90 9.54
CA LEU A 54 13.38 -12.26 10.64
C LEU A 54 14.33 -11.56 11.60
N GLU A 55 15.46 -12.18 11.96
CA GLU A 55 16.52 -11.58 12.77
C GLU A 55 17.07 -10.30 12.11
N LEU A 56 17.46 -10.37 10.83
CA LEU A 56 17.95 -9.22 10.08
C LEU A 56 16.90 -8.10 10.01
N ARG A 57 15.63 -8.45 9.78
CA ARG A 57 14.52 -7.48 9.77
C ARG A 57 14.34 -6.84 11.14
N ALA A 58 14.43 -7.63 12.23
CA ALA A 58 14.32 -7.13 13.59
C ALA A 58 15.46 -6.16 13.93
N GLU A 59 16.71 -6.48 13.58
CA GLU A 59 17.85 -5.58 13.75
C GLU A 59 17.66 -4.23 13.07
N ILE A 60 17.23 -4.24 11.82
CA ILE A 60 16.96 -3.00 11.05
C ILE A 60 15.80 -2.22 11.67
N LYS A 61 14.69 -2.90 12.02
CA LYS A 61 13.53 -2.25 12.68
C LYS A 61 13.95 -1.57 13.99
N GLU A 62 14.77 -2.23 14.81
CA GLU A 62 15.27 -1.64 16.06
C GLU A 62 16.19 -0.43 15.82
N LYS A 63 16.98 -0.46 14.74
CA LYS A 63 17.78 0.71 14.32
C LYS A 63 16.86 1.87 13.90
N VAL A 64 15.82 1.59 13.12
CA VAL A 64 14.81 2.58 12.70
C VAL A 64 14.09 3.17 13.92
N LYS A 65 13.66 2.34 14.88
CA LYS A 65 13.03 2.79 16.14
C LYS A 65 13.96 3.70 16.94
N ARG A 66 15.21 3.28 17.15
CA ARG A 66 16.23 4.09 17.87
C ARG A 66 16.55 5.41 17.16
N ALA A 67 16.45 5.44 15.84
CA ALA A 67 16.59 6.66 15.07
C ALA A 67 15.33 7.56 15.11
N GLY A 68 14.25 7.14 15.78
CA GLY A 68 12.99 7.88 15.84
C GLY A 68 12.28 8.00 14.49
N LEU A 69 12.42 6.98 13.61
CA LEU A 69 11.87 6.95 12.25
C LEU A 69 10.79 5.86 12.08
N TRP A 70 10.28 5.34 13.20
CA TRP A 70 9.29 4.25 13.20
C TRP A 70 7.87 4.75 12.99
N ALA A 71 7.10 4.04 12.16
CA ALA A 71 5.67 4.24 11.94
C ALA A 71 5.27 5.71 11.72
N PRO A 72 5.77 6.37 10.65
CA PRO A 72 5.57 7.79 10.42
C PRO A 72 4.09 8.21 10.39
N HIS A 73 3.18 7.32 9.99
CA HIS A 73 1.74 7.54 9.88
C HIS A 73 0.97 7.45 11.21
N LEU A 74 1.56 6.84 12.23
CA LEU A 74 0.90 6.66 13.52
C LEU A 74 1.10 7.87 14.44
N PRO A 75 0.06 8.21 15.25
CA PRO A 75 0.22 9.21 16.31
C PRO A 75 1.33 8.85 17.30
N THR A 76 1.93 9.88 17.89
CA THR A 76 3.03 9.71 18.85
C THR A 76 2.64 8.97 20.11
N GLU A 77 1.39 9.02 20.52
CA GLU A 77 0.83 8.26 21.66
C GLU A 77 0.90 6.75 21.46
N TYR A 78 0.99 6.28 20.20
CA TYR A 78 1.17 4.88 19.83
C TYR A 78 2.62 4.56 19.39
N GLY A 79 3.57 5.44 19.71
CA GLY A 79 4.98 5.24 19.37
C GLY A 79 5.36 5.55 17.92
N GLY A 80 4.45 6.15 17.14
CA GLY A 80 4.72 6.62 15.79
C GLY A 80 5.34 8.02 15.75
N MET A 81 5.64 8.52 14.56
CA MET A 81 6.23 9.86 14.38
C MET A 81 5.17 10.98 14.32
N GLY A 82 3.89 10.66 14.11
CA GLY A 82 2.82 11.63 13.95
C GLY A 82 3.06 12.62 12.79
N LEU A 83 3.64 12.14 11.69
CA LEU A 83 3.89 13.00 10.54
C LEU A 83 2.58 13.36 9.83
N ASP A 84 2.48 14.60 9.37
CA ASP A 84 1.52 15.00 8.35
C ASP A 84 1.83 14.30 7.02
N PHE A 85 0.89 14.37 6.08
CA PHE A 85 1.04 13.68 4.80
C PHE A 85 2.17 14.25 3.95
N LEU A 86 2.45 15.55 4.05
CA LEU A 86 3.53 16.20 3.33
C LEU A 86 4.90 15.68 3.80
N ALA A 87 5.16 15.69 5.11
CA ALA A 87 6.41 15.18 5.66
C ALA A 87 6.57 13.68 5.39
N HIS A 88 5.47 12.91 5.51
CA HIS A 88 5.47 11.50 5.18
C HIS A 88 5.75 11.25 3.68
N ALA A 89 5.20 12.08 2.77
CA ALA A 89 5.49 11.98 1.34
C ALA A 89 6.98 12.08 1.05
N TYR A 90 7.62 13.09 1.63
CA TYR A 90 9.05 13.32 1.48
C TYR A 90 9.93 12.23 2.13
N MET A 91 9.52 11.64 3.23
CA MET A 91 10.21 10.49 3.84
C MET A 91 10.02 9.23 2.98
N ASN A 92 8.79 8.99 2.54
CA ASN A 92 8.41 7.76 1.85
C ASN A 92 9.04 7.63 0.45
N GLU A 93 9.24 8.74 -0.28
CA GLU A 93 9.98 8.71 -1.55
C GLU A 93 11.43 8.24 -1.37
N VAL A 94 12.03 8.54 -0.21
CA VAL A 94 13.39 8.14 0.13
C VAL A 94 13.44 6.66 0.53
N LEU A 95 12.58 6.24 1.46
CA LEU A 95 12.60 4.86 1.91
C LEU A 95 12.17 3.87 0.81
N ALA A 96 11.27 4.28 -0.07
CA ALA A 96 10.79 3.44 -1.16
C ALA A 96 11.80 3.24 -2.31
N TYR A 97 12.94 3.91 -2.29
CA TYR A 97 14.03 3.65 -3.21
C TYR A 97 14.54 2.20 -3.12
N ALA A 98 14.57 1.62 -1.92
CA ALA A 98 14.79 0.19 -1.72
C ALA A 98 13.46 -0.56 -1.69
N ILE A 99 13.38 -1.70 -2.39
CA ILE A 99 12.16 -2.50 -2.46
C ILE A 99 11.79 -3.01 -1.08
N GLY A 100 10.51 -2.86 -0.70
CA GLY A 100 9.97 -3.34 0.56
C GLY A 100 10.47 -2.63 1.82
N ALA A 101 11.36 -1.64 1.70
CA ALA A 101 11.93 -0.92 2.85
C ALA A 101 10.87 -0.30 3.75
N ALA A 102 9.72 0.13 3.17
CA ALA A 102 8.62 0.71 3.93
C ALA A 102 8.16 -0.20 5.09
N SER A 103 8.18 -1.51 4.93
CA SER A 103 7.83 -2.47 5.99
C SER A 103 8.80 -2.46 7.17
N LEU A 104 10.06 -2.10 6.91
CA LEU A 104 11.09 -1.97 7.95
C LEU A 104 10.99 -0.66 8.74
N PHE A 105 10.18 0.28 8.24
CA PHE A 105 9.82 1.52 8.90
C PHE A 105 8.39 1.50 9.48
N GLY A 106 7.74 0.32 9.51
CA GLY A 106 6.39 0.17 10.03
C GLY A 106 5.29 0.64 9.08
N VAL A 107 5.59 0.85 7.80
CA VAL A 107 4.61 1.26 6.76
C VAL A 107 4.43 0.11 5.77
N VAL A 108 3.49 -0.77 6.04
CA VAL A 108 3.18 -1.91 5.16
C VAL A 108 1.68 -2.17 5.11
N ALA A 109 1.12 -2.28 3.92
CA ALA A 109 -0.24 -2.77 3.75
C ALA A 109 -0.27 -4.30 3.95
N PRO A 110 -1.30 -4.84 4.62
CA PRO A 110 -2.50 -4.17 5.13
C PRO A 110 -2.33 -3.55 6.53
N ASN A 111 -1.25 -3.88 7.28
CA ASN A 111 -1.07 -3.54 8.69
C ASN A 111 -1.21 -2.03 8.94
N SER A 112 -0.50 -1.18 8.21
CA SER A 112 -0.57 0.28 8.41
C SER A 112 -1.99 0.84 8.21
N GLY A 113 -2.73 0.32 7.22
CA GLY A 113 -4.13 0.70 7.03
C GLY A 113 -5.04 0.18 8.15
N ASN A 114 -4.81 -1.03 8.63
CA ASN A 114 -5.57 -1.63 9.73
C ASN A 114 -5.26 -0.92 11.05
N GLN A 115 -4.01 -0.54 11.31
CA GLN A 115 -3.61 0.31 12.43
C GLN A 115 -4.37 1.64 12.42
N SER A 116 -4.42 2.32 11.27
CA SER A 116 -5.11 3.62 11.15
C SER A 116 -6.60 3.54 11.50
N ILE A 117 -7.30 2.50 11.06
CA ILE A 117 -8.72 2.33 11.40
C ILE A 117 -8.93 1.84 12.83
N LEU A 118 -8.02 1.04 13.40
CA LEU A 118 -8.05 0.67 14.82
C LEU A 118 -7.82 1.88 15.73
N VAL A 119 -6.88 2.78 15.37
CA VAL A 119 -6.70 4.07 16.07
C VAL A 119 -7.99 4.87 16.06
N LYS A 120 -8.64 5.00 14.90
CA LYS A 120 -9.80 5.88 14.71
C LYS A 120 -11.12 5.32 15.25
N TYR A 121 -11.37 4.03 15.06
CA TYR A 121 -12.67 3.39 15.30
C TYR A 121 -12.64 2.35 16.43
N GLY A 122 -11.45 1.91 16.85
CA GLY A 122 -11.29 0.88 17.87
C GLY A 122 -11.67 1.38 19.27
N THR A 123 -12.31 0.51 20.05
CA THR A 123 -12.46 0.70 21.50
C THR A 123 -11.10 0.56 22.18
N GLU A 124 -10.97 1.05 23.42
CA GLU A 124 -9.71 0.91 24.16
C GLU A 124 -9.31 -0.59 24.34
N GLN A 125 -10.29 -1.48 24.55
CA GLN A 125 -10.02 -2.91 24.61
C GLN A 125 -9.51 -3.44 23.27
N GLN A 126 -10.13 -3.06 22.14
CA GLN A 126 -9.66 -3.47 20.80
C GLN A 126 -8.27 -2.93 20.48
N LYS A 127 -7.94 -1.74 20.96
CA LYS A 127 -6.58 -1.18 20.81
C LYS A 127 -5.55 -1.98 21.61
N GLN A 128 -5.88 -2.38 22.83
CA GLN A 128 -5.00 -3.23 23.63
C GLN A 128 -4.80 -4.62 23.01
N ASP A 129 -5.88 -5.24 22.56
CA ASP A 129 -5.86 -6.63 22.08
C ASP A 129 -5.29 -6.78 20.66
N TRP A 130 -5.46 -5.76 19.79
CA TRP A 130 -5.16 -5.87 18.37
C TRP A 130 -4.19 -4.79 17.85
N LEU A 131 -4.35 -3.52 18.27
CA LEU A 131 -3.54 -2.44 17.74
C LEU A 131 -2.10 -2.48 18.26
N LEU A 132 -1.93 -2.58 19.58
CA LEU A 132 -0.58 -2.57 20.19
C LEU A 132 0.26 -3.75 19.72
N PRO A 133 -0.22 -5.02 19.75
CA PRO A 133 0.53 -6.14 19.20
C PRO A 133 0.85 -5.99 17.70
N LEU A 134 -0.06 -5.39 16.92
CA LEU A 134 0.16 -5.13 15.50
C LEU A 134 1.24 -4.06 15.27
N ILE A 135 1.34 -3.05 16.13
CA ILE A 135 2.38 -2.01 16.08
C ILE A 135 3.74 -2.60 16.46
N ASP A 136 3.77 -3.43 17.50
CA ASP A 136 5.00 -4.08 17.95
C ASP A 136 5.50 -5.15 16.97
N GLY A 137 4.63 -5.61 16.07
CA GLY A 137 4.94 -6.64 15.07
C GLY A 137 4.93 -8.05 15.67
N THR A 138 4.26 -8.24 16.81
CA THR A 138 3.98 -9.56 17.43
C THR A 138 2.73 -10.21 16.86
N MET A 139 1.89 -9.44 16.16
CA MET A 139 0.76 -9.89 15.36
C MET A 139 0.84 -9.34 13.95
N GLU A 140 0.26 -10.09 13.03
CA GLU A 140 0.04 -9.71 11.65
C GLU A 140 -1.46 -9.66 11.36
N SER A 141 -1.89 -8.81 10.43
CA SER A 141 -3.31 -8.68 10.10
C SER A 141 -3.59 -8.82 8.62
N GLY A 142 -4.81 -9.28 8.29
CA GLY A 142 -5.34 -9.28 6.94
C GLY A 142 -6.52 -8.32 6.78
N PHE A 143 -6.75 -7.83 5.57
CA PHE A 143 -7.94 -7.05 5.23
C PHE A 143 -8.78 -7.80 4.20
N SER A 144 -9.96 -8.26 4.63
CA SER A 144 -10.81 -9.20 3.89
C SER A 144 -12.06 -8.49 3.37
N MET A 145 -11.98 -7.94 2.16
CA MET A 145 -13.04 -7.12 1.56
C MET A 145 -13.60 -7.71 0.27
N THR A 146 -12.73 -7.91 -0.73
CA THR A 146 -13.11 -8.34 -2.08
C THR A 146 -13.69 -9.76 -2.10
N GLU A 147 -14.68 -9.99 -2.96
CA GLU A 147 -15.36 -11.28 -3.12
C GLU A 147 -15.18 -11.82 -4.56
N PRO A 148 -14.97 -13.13 -4.76
CA PRO A 148 -14.69 -13.68 -6.09
C PRO A 148 -15.84 -13.58 -7.07
N HIS A 149 -17.08 -13.51 -6.57
CA HIS A 149 -18.30 -13.51 -7.39
C HIS A 149 -18.92 -12.13 -7.59
N ASN A 150 -18.32 -11.09 -6.98
CA ASN A 150 -18.82 -9.71 -7.06
C ASN A 150 -17.74 -8.79 -7.65
N ALA A 151 -18.18 -7.67 -8.21
CA ALA A 151 -17.25 -6.67 -8.72
C ALA A 151 -16.47 -6.02 -7.58
N GLY A 152 -15.16 -6.28 -7.46
CA GLY A 152 -14.30 -5.67 -6.46
C GLY A 152 -14.24 -4.13 -6.53
N SER A 153 -14.56 -3.57 -7.69
CA SER A 153 -14.66 -2.12 -7.92
C SER A 153 -15.96 -1.48 -7.40
N ASP A 154 -16.97 -2.27 -7.02
CA ASP A 154 -18.20 -1.81 -6.39
C ASP A 154 -18.38 -2.43 -4.99
N PRO A 155 -17.91 -1.77 -3.93
CA PRO A 155 -18.06 -2.27 -2.57
C PRO A 155 -19.51 -2.50 -2.12
N ARG A 156 -20.48 -1.87 -2.80
CA ARG A 156 -21.90 -2.05 -2.48
C ARG A 156 -22.43 -3.42 -2.92
N SER A 157 -21.69 -4.12 -3.77
CA SER A 157 -22.05 -5.48 -4.23
C SER A 157 -21.68 -6.58 -3.23
N LEU A 158 -21.06 -6.27 -2.09
CA LEU A 158 -20.68 -7.22 -1.04
C LEU A 158 -21.87 -8.05 -0.55
N THR A 159 -21.63 -9.36 -0.41
CA THR A 159 -22.61 -10.37 0.00
C THR A 159 -22.21 -11.13 1.26
N THR A 160 -20.97 -11.03 1.74
CA THR A 160 -20.57 -11.60 3.03
C THR A 160 -21.45 -11.04 4.13
N SER A 161 -22.19 -11.93 4.80
CA SER A 161 -23.20 -11.58 5.80
C SER A 161 -22.72 -11.83 7.22
N ALA A 162 -23.25 -11.07 8.14
CA ALA A 162 -23.14 -11.26 9.58
C ALA A 162 -24.56 -11.19 10.18
N VAL A 163 -25.01 -12.28 10.78
CA VAL A 163 -26.28 -12.35 11.51
C VAL A 163 -25.98 -12.20 13.00
N ILE A 164 -26.76 -11.41 13.74
CA ILE A 164 -26.65 -11.31 15.19
C ILE A 164 -27.44 -12.46 15.82
N ASP A 165 -26.76 -13.29 16.60
CA ASP A 165 -27.32 -14.42 17.35
C ASP A 165 -26.86 -14.29 18.82
N GLY A 166 -27.74 -13.75 19.66
CA GLY A 166 -27.42 -13.38 21.03
C GLY A 166 -26.36 -12.27 21.10
N ASP A 167 -25.23 -12.57 21.69
CA ASP A 167 -24.07 -11.68 21.84
C ASP A 167 -22.98 -11.90 20.79
N GLN A 168 -23.29 -12.65 19.72
CA GLN A 168 -22.35 -13.01 18.67
C GLN A 168 -22.80 -12.59 17.29
N PHE A 169 -21.84 -12.28 16.41
CA PHE A 169 -22.00 -12.32 14.98
C PHE A 169 -21.78 -13.74 14.48
N VAL A 170 -22.64 -14.19 13.57
CA VAL A 170 -22.46 -15.42 12.77
C VAL A 170 -22.16 -15.00 11.35
N ILE A 171 -20.90 -15.15 10.93
CA ILE A 171 -20.39 -14.67 9.65
C ILE A 171 -20.37 -15.79 8.63
N ASN A 172 -20.94 -15.52 7.43
CA ASN A 172 -20.89 -16.39 6.27
C ASN A 172 -20.48 -15.60 5.03
N GLY A 173 -19.50 -16.10 4.28
CA GLY A 173 -19.04 -15.43 3.07
C GLY A 173 -17.81 -16.03 2.44
N HIS A 174 -17.46 -15.49 1.27
CA HIS A 174 -16.30 -15.93 0.52
C HIS A 174 -15.51 -14.72 0.04
N LYS A 175 -14.29 -14.61 0.50
CA LYS A 175 -13.37 -13.51 0.22
C LYS A 175 -12.15 -13.99 -0.56
N TRP A 176 -11.56 -13.10 -1.35
CA TRP A 176 -10.31 -13.36 -2.02
C TRP A 176 -9.46 -12.10 -2.11
N PHE A 177 -8.22 -12.23 -2.56
CA PHE A 177 -7.22 -11.16 -2.49
C PHE A 177 -7.13 -10.52 -1.10
N THR A 178 -7.36 -11.34 -0.05
CA THR A 178 -7.11 -10.93 1.33
C THR A 178 -5.61 -10.83 1.53
N SER A 179 -5.09 -9.59 1.48
CA SER A 179 -3.65 -9.33 1.59
C SER A 179 -3.13 -9.76 2.95
N ASN A 180 -1.90 -10.32 2.97
CA ASN A 180 -1.20 -10.86 4.13
C ASN A 180 -1.98 -11.99 4.85
N GLY A 181 -2.93 -12.62 4.16
CA GLY A 181 -3.84 -13.57 4.81
C GLY A 181 -3.16 -14.86 5.26
N ILE A 182 -2.04 -15.27 4.64
CA ILE A 182 -1.29 -16.48 5.04
C ILE A 182 -0.68 -16.31 6.44
N ASP A 183 -0.19 -15.12 6.75
CA ASP A 183 0.54 -14.82 7.98
C ASP A 183 -0.33 -14.09 9.02
N ALA A 184 -1.60 -13.80 8.71
CA ALA A 184 -2.48 -13.01 9.57
C ALA A 184 -2.90 -13.78 10.83
N ASP A 185 -2.75 -13.15 11.99
CA ASP A 185 -3.31 -13.61 13.27
C ASP A 185 -4.80 -13.23 13.38
N PHE A 186 -5.21 -12.15 12.69
CA PHE A 186 -6.60 -11.74 12.60
C PHE A 186 -6.91 -11.05 11.27
N PHE A 187 -8.19 -11.06 10.93
CA PHE A 187 -8.73 -10.37 9.77
C PHE A 187 -9.66 -9.23 10.18
N ILE A 188 -9.61 -8.12 9.46
CA ILE A 188 -10.70 -7.15 9.45
C ILE A 188 -11.59 -7.48 8.25
N VAL A 189 -12.78 -8.01 8.52
CA VAL A 189 -13.69 -8.55 7.53
C VAL A 189 -14.82 -7.57 7.25
N MET A 190 -15.00 -7.20 5.98
CA MET A 190 -16.14 -6.39 5.54
C MET A 190 -17.37 -7.29 5.41
N CYS A 191 -18.40 -6.99 6.19
CA CYS A 191 -19.66 -7.73 6.22
C CYS A 191 -20.86 -6.80 6.07
N ARG A 192 -22.01 -7.39 5.77
CA ARG A 192 -23.34 -6.78 5.94
C ARG A 192 -24.05 -7.43 7.11
N VAL A 193 -24.56 -6.61 8.03
CA VAL A 193 -25.42 -7.11 9.09
C VAL A 193 -26.81 -7.26 8.52
N ILE A 194 -27.28 -8.51 8.43
CA ILE A 194 -28.59 -8.85 7.87
C ILE A 194 -29.46 -9.53 8.93
N ASP A 195 -30.78 -9.44 8.75
CA ASP A 195 -31.74 -10.24 9.50
C ASP A 195 -31.57 -11.73 9.14
N SER A 196 -31.75 -12.61 10.12
CA SER A 196 -31.67 -14.07 9.90
C SER A 196 -32.69 -14.60 8.89
N GLU A 197 -33.80 -13.88 8.69
CA GLU A 197 -34.84 -14.22 7.72
C GLU A 197 -34.64 -13.56 6.34
N SER A 198 -33.64 -12.69 6.20
CA SER A 198 -33.39 -11.96 4.96
C SER A 198 -32.87 -12.89 3.86
N THR A 199 -33.50 -12.84 2.71
CA THR A 199 -33.06 -13.56 1.50
C THR A 199 -32.11 -12.73 0.62
N ASP A 200 -32.00 -11.42 0.87
CA ASP A 200 -31.05 -10.56 0.14
C ASP A 200 -29.81 -10.26 1.01
N PRO A 201 -28.66 -10.87 0.70
CA PRO A 201 -27.43 -10.64 1.45
C PRO A 201 -26.90 -9.21 1.35
N ARG A 202 -27.48 -8.36 0.48
CA ARG A 202 -27.10 -6.95 0.28
C ARG A 202 -27.98 -5.96 1.02
N SER A 203 -29.06 -6.44 1.68
CA SER A 203 -30.07 -5.58 2.31
C SER A 203 -29.57 -4.84 3.56
N GLY A 204 -28.54 -5.36 4.23
CA GLY A 204 -28.08 -4.84 5.52
C GLY A 204 -27.01 -3.76 5.43
N PRO A 205 -26.84 -2.97 6.52
CA PRO A 205 -25.76 -2.00 6.65
C PRO A 205 -24.40 -2.69 6.73
N MET A 206 -23.35 -2.00 6.25
CA MET A 206 -21.98 -2.51 6.27
C MET A 206 -21.33 -2.31 7.63
N VAL A 207 -20.51 -3.29 8.02
CA VAL A 207 -19.69 -3.26 9.24
C VAL A 207 -18.33 -3.88 8.94
N GLN A 208 -17.32 -3.46 9.67
CA GLN A 208 -16.04 -4.16 9.74
C GLN A 208 -16.01 -4.97 11.03
N ILE A 209 -15.63 -6.24 10.95
CA ILE A 209 -15.59 -7.14 12.10
C ILE A 209 -14.18 -7.72 12.23
N ILE A 210 -13.62 -7.63 13.43
CA ILE A 210 -12.33 -8.25 13.75
C ILE A 210 -12.57 -9.75 14.00
N VAL A 211 -11.91 -10.58 13.21
CA VAL A 211 -12.04 -12.04 13.25
C VAL A 211 -10.67 -12.66 13.46
N PRO A 212 -10.38 -13.29 14.63
CA PRO A 212 -9.15 -14.05 14.81
C PRO A 212 -9.02 -15.16 13.75
N ALA A 213 -7.85 -15.32 13.15
CA ALA A 213 -7.63 -16.30 12.08
C ALA A 213 -7.88 -17.74 12.53
N ALA A 214 -7.61 -18.05 13.80
CA ALA A 214 -7.85 -19.38 14.39
C ALA A 214 -9.32 -19.67 14.74
N THR A 215 -10.26 -18.73 14.47
CA THR A 215 -11.68 -18.93 14.78
C THR A 215 -12.25 -20.08 13.92
N LYS A 216 -12.98 -21.01 14.59
CA LYS A 216 -13.63 -22.12 13.90
C LYS A 216 -14.53 -21.60 12.77
N GLY A 217 -14.37 -22.19 11.58
CA GLY A 217 -15.12 -21.80 10.38
C GLY A 217 -14.39 -20.78 9.49
N VAL A 218 -13.25 -20.25 9.93
CA VAL A 218 -12.33 -19.51 9.05
C VAL A 218 -11.51 -20.55 8.28
N ASN A 219 -11.73 -20.64 6.99
CA ASN A 219 -11.10 -21.64 6.13
C ASN A 219 -10.22 -20.94 5.09
N MET A 220 -8.91 -21.01 5.26
CA MET A 220 -7.93 -20.61 4.24
C MET A 220 -8.02 -21.62 3.09
N VAL A 221 -8.49 -21.17 1.93
CA VAL A 221 -8.64 -22.06 0.75
C VAL A 221 -7.30 -22.24 0.06
N ARG A 222 -6.60 -21.15 -0.19
CA ARG A 222 -5.27 -21.13 -0.86
C ARG A 222 -4.64 -19.75 -0.80
N GLY A 223 -3.34 -19.68 -0.97
CA GLY A 223 -2.65 -18.48 -1.48
C GLY A 223 -2.97 -18.30 -2.96
N ILE A 224 -3.20 -17.06 -3.39
CA ILE A 224 -3.52 -16.79 -4.79
C ILE A 224 -2.23 -16.58 -5.58
N GLY A 225 -1.99 -17.39 -6.60
CA GLY A 225 -0.87 -17.19 -7.51
C GLY A 225 -1.07 -15.94 -8.38
N VAL A 226 -0.05 -15.08 -8.45
CA VAL A 226 -0.05 -13.87 -9.28
C VAL A 226 1.24 -13.80 -10.10
N TRP A 227 1.17 -13.27 -11.30
CA TRP A 227 2.34 -13.05 -12.16
C TRP A 227 3.17 -14.30 -12.42
N GLY A 228 2.52 -15.45 -12.55
CA GLY A 228 3.18 -16.76 -12.78
C GLY A 228 3.76 -17.41 -11.53
N ARG A 229 3.70 -16.78 -10.36
CA ARG A 229 4.03 -17.42 -9.07
C ARG A 229 2.92 -18.36 -8.66
N LYS A 230 3.25 -19.46 -7.99
CA LYS A 230 2.26 -20.42 -7.49
C LYS A 230 1.41 -19.83 -6.37
N GLU A 231 2.02 -19.02 -5.51
CA GLU A 231 1.40 -18.39 -4.35
C GLU A 231 1.88 -16.95 -4.18
N SER A 232 1.09 -16.15 -3.48
CA SER A 232 1.44 -14.83 -2.97
C SER A 232 0.91 -14.72 -1.54
N ASP A 233 1.13 -13.58 -0.89
CA ASP A 233 0.56 -13.24 0.42
C ASP A 233 -0.96 -12.99 0.38
N HIS A 234 -1.54 -12.91 -0.82
CA HIS A 234 -2.98 -12.74 -1.01
C HIS A 234 -3.69 -14.09 -0.93
N CYS A 235 -4.73 -14.16 -0.10
CA CYS A 235 -5.46 -15.41 0.15
C CYS A 235 -6.88 -15.39 -0.36
N GLU A 236 -7.36 -16.59 -0.64
CA GLU A 236 -8.79 -16.92 -0.77
C GLU A 236 -9.25 -17.54 0.55
N VAL A 237 -10.27 -16.93 1.19
CA VAL A 237 -10.74 -17.30 2.53
C VAL A 237 -12.25 -17.47 2.50
N LYS A 238 -12.74 -18.58 3.08
CA LYS A 238 -14.17 -18.82 3.34
C LYS A 238 -14.46 -18.68 4.81
N TYR A 239 -15.56 -18.02 5.10
CA TYR A 239 -16.13 -17.88 6.43
C TYR A 239 -17.42 -18.70 6.46
N GLU A 240 -17.43 -19.78 7.29
CA GLU A 240 -18.52 -20.73 7.36
C GLU A 240 -19.02 -20.83 8.80
N ASN A 241 -20.14 -20.16 9.11
CA ASN A 241 -20.69 -20.02 10.45
C ASN A 241 -19.67 -19.56 11.49
N VAL A 242 -18.82 -18.61 11.11
CA VAL A 242 -17.79 -18.05 11.99
C VAL A 242 -18.45 -17.21 13.07
N ARG A 243 -18.21 -17.57 14.34
CA ARG A 243 -18.81 -16.93 15.50
C ARG A 243 -17.78 -16.06 16.21
N VAL A 244 -18.07 -14.78 16.36
CA VAL A 244 -17.27 -13.83 17.14
C VAL A 244 -18.20 -12.91 17.93
N PRO A 245 -17.76 -12.38 19.10
CA PRO A 245 -18.56 -11.46 19.89
C PRO A 245 -19.00 -10.22 19.09
N VAL A 246 -20.17 -9.69 19.37
CA VAL A 246 -20.65 -8.41 18.77
C VAL A 246 -19.71 -7.24 19.08
N THR A 247 -18.94 -7.33 20.16
CA THR A 247 -17.91 -6.37 20.54
C THR A 247 -16.70 -6.36 19.60
N ASN A 248 -16.59 -7.31 18.67
CA ASN A 248 -15.58 -7.32 17.62
C ASN A 248 -15.94 -6.40 16.43
N ALA A 249 -17.11 -5.76 16.43
CA ALA A 249 -17.42 -4.70 15.48
C ALA A 249 -16.43 -3.53 15.64
N LEU A 250 -15.77 -3.15 14.55
CA LEU A 250 -14.87 -1.99 14.51
C LEU A 250 -15.69 -0.75 14.11
N GLY A 251 -15.91 0.15 15.04
CA GLY A 251 -16.85 1.26 14.89
C GLY A 251 -18.30 0.79 15.03
N ARG A 252 -19.24 1.52 14.44
CA ARG A 252 -20.67 1.22 14.50
C ARG A 252 -21.14 0.44 13.28
N VAL A 253 -22.16 -0.38 13.46
CA VAL A 253 -22.87 -0.99 12.33
C VAL A 253 -23.45 0.13 11.45
N GLY A 254 -23.17 0.09 10.15
CA GLY A 254 -23.48 1.14 9.18
C GLY A 254 -22.29 2.03 8.81
N GLU A 255 -21.25 2.09 9.62
CA GLU A 255 -20.04 2.89 9.35
C GLU A 255 -18.97 2.12 8.58
N GLY A 256 -19.14 0.81 8.35
CA GLY A 256 -18.11 -0.03 7.75
C GLY A 256 -17.61 0.46 6.39
N HIS A 257 -18.49 1.01 5.55
CA HIS A 257 -18.07 1.59 4.27
C HIS A 257 -17.21 2.85 4.46
N GLN A 258 -17.59 3.76 5.39
CA GLN A 258 -16.81 4.96 5.67
C GLN A 258 -15.43 4.60 6.22
N ALA A 259 -15.35 3.68 7.17
CA ALA A 259 -14.10 3.21 7.73
C ALA A 259 -13.19 2.58 6.65
N ALA A 260 -13.77 1.82 5.71
CA ALA A 260 -13.01 1.30 4.56
C ALA A 260 -12.49 2.42 3.65
N GLN A 261 -13.27 3.49 3.40
CA GLN A 261 -12.82 4.64 2.60
C GLN A 261 -11.73 5.45 3.29
N ASP A 262 -11.80 5.63 4.61
CA ASP A 262 -10.75 6.29 5.39
C ASP A 262 -9.42 5.53 5.31
N ARG A 263 -9.48 4.20 5.45
CA ARG A 263 -8.33 3.32 5.28
C ARG A 263 -7.73 3.41 3.87
N LEU A 264 -8.57 3.28 2.83
CA LEU A 264 -8.15 3.27 1.44
C LEU A 264 -7.69 4.67 0.96
N GLY A 265 -8.23 5.75 1.52
CA GLY A 265 -7.83 7.12 1.20
C GLY A 265 -6.35 7.37 1.48
N ALA A 266 -5.90 7.06 2.69
CA ALA A 266 -4.49 7.13 3.07
C ALA A 266 -3.63 6.13 2.29
N GLY A 267 -4.11 4.89 2.08
CA GLY A 267 -3.39 3.87 1.34
C GLY A 267 -3.05 4.28 -0.09
N ARG A 268 -3.97 4.95 -0.79
CA ARG A 268 -3.77 5.41 -2.18
C ARG A 268 -2.61 6.38 -2.33
N ILE A 269 -2.46 7.33 -1.41
CA ILE A 269 -1.35 8.28 -1.47
C ILE A 269 -0.03 7.59 -1.13
N PHE A 270 0.00 6.66 -0.18
CA PHE A 270 1.20 5.90 0.15
C PHE A 270 1.69 5.07 -1.03
N HIS A 271 0.81 4.46 -1.80
CA HIS A 271 1.17 3.78 -3.04
C HIS A 271 1.82 4.72 -4.07
N CYS A 272 1.32 5.95 -4.20
CA CYS A 272 1.90 6.95 -5.09
C CYS A 272 3.29 7.39 -4.60
N MET A 273 3.44 7.67 -3.31
CA MET A 273 4.73 8.02 -2.70
C MET A 273 5.78 6.92 -2.91
N ASN A 274 5.41 5.66 -2.64
CA ASN A 274 6.28 4.51 -2.87
C ASN A 274 6.68 4.37 -4.34
N SER A 275 5.73 4.56 -5.26
CA SER A 275 6.00 4.48 -6.69
C SER A 275 7.06 5.50 -7.13
N ILE A 276 7.09 6.70 -6.53
CA ILE A 276 8.08 7.74 -6.86
C ILE A 276 9.50 7.28 -6.48
N GLY A 277 9.70 6.76 -5.28
CA GLY A 277 11.00 6.23 -4.86
C GLY A 277 11.48 5.09 -5.75
N GLN A 278 10.59 4.20 -6.14
CA GLN A 278 10.91 3.10 -7.05
C GLN A 278 11.16 3.57 -8.50
N MET A 279 10.46 4.60 -8.96
CA MET A 279 10.79 5.22 -10.27
C MET A 279 12.19 5.81 -10.26
N TRP A 280 12.62 6.50 -9.17
CA TRP A 280 13.98 6.98 -9.04
C TRP A 280 15.00 5.84 -9.04
N ARG A 281 14.72 4.72 -8.38
CA ARG A 281 15.59 3.52 -8.42
C ARG A 281 15.73 2.97 -9.84
N ALA A 282 14.62 2.80 -10.56
CA ALA A 282 14.63 2.32 -11.93
C ALA A 282 15.37 3.29 -12.86
N PHE A 283 15.19 4.60 -12.66
CA PHE A 283 15.87 5.66 -13.40
C PHE A 283 17.39 5.61 -13.20
N ASP A 284 17.86 5.53 -11.95
CA ASP A 284 19.30 5.42 -11.65
C ASP A 284 19.90 4.18 -12.31
N MET A 285 19.22 3.04 -12.22
CA MET A 285 19.66 1.80 -12.88
C MET A 285 19.72 1.98 -14.40
N MET A 286 18.73 2.63 -15.00
CA MET A 286 18.70 2.90 -16.45
C MET A 286 19.85 3.81 -16.87
N VAL A 287 20.05 4.93 -16.18
CA VAL A 287 21.10 5.91 -16.52
C VAL A 287 22.49 5.33 -16.37
N GLN A 288 22.75 4.59 -15.28
CA GLN A 288 24.04 3.94 -15.09
C GLN A 288 24.33 2.86 -16.13
N ARG A 289 23.31 2.08 -16.49
CA ARG A 289 23.45 1.11 -17.59
C ARG A 289 23.81 1.82 -18.88
N ALA A 290 23.10 2.91 -19.21
CA ALA A 290 23.37 3.70 -20.41
C ALA A 290 24.80 4.28 -20.43
N ALA A 291 25.27 4.81 -19.30
CA ALA A 291 26.56 5.46 -19.16
C ALA A 291 27.76 4.48 -19.13
N SER A 292 27.51 3.19 -18.88
CA SER A 292 28.57 2.17 -18.79
C SER A 292 28.54 1.14 -19.91
N ARG A 293 27.48 1.01 -20.70
CA ARG A 293 27.33 -0.03 -21.72
C ARG A 293 27.81 0.46 -23.07
N GLU A 294 28.81 -0.20 -23.61
CA GLU A 294 29.26 0.00 -24.99
C GLU A 294 28.40 -0.79 -25.97
N VAL A 295 27.96 -0.12 -27.04
CA VAL A 295 27.19 -0.70 -28.15
C VAL A 295 27.56 0.01 -29.46
N HIS A 296 27.78 -0.74 -30.53
CA HIS A 296 28.04 -0.18 -31.87
C HIS A 296 29.06 0.99 -31.88
N GLY A 297 30.22 0.77 -31.25
CA GLY A 297 31.34 1.71 -31.30
C GLY A 297 31.17 2.99 -30.43
N GLY A 298 30.32 2.99 -29.42
CA GLY A 298 30.18 4.07 -28.44
C GLY A 298 29.30 3.68 -27.26
N LEU A 299 29.10 4.58 -26.35
CA LEU A 299 28.23 4.33 -25.18
C LEU A 299 26.75 4.27 -25.60
N LEU A 300 25.98 3.48 -24.88
CA LEU A 300 24.54 3.45 -25.04
C LEU A 300 23.92 4.84 -24.76
N ALA A 301 24.52 5.61 -23.84
CA ALA A 301 24.14 6.99 -23.53
C ALA A 301 24.28 7.96 -24.71
N ASP A 302 25.12 7.66 -25.70
CA ASP A 302 25.31 8.51 -26.90
C ASP A 302 24.20 8.31 -27.94
N LYS A 303 23.31 7.34 -27.75
CA LYS A 303 22.26 7.03 -28.70
C LYS A 303 21.00 7.86 -28.40
N GLN A 304 20.45 8.52 -29.43
CA GLN A 304 19.30 9.44 -29.26
C GLN A 304 18.06 8.78 -28.67
N PHE A 305 17.74 7.52 -29.01
CA PHE A 305 16.61 6.80 -28.42
C PHE A 305 16.80 6.57 -26.90
N THR A 306 18.04 6.34 -26.47
CA THR A 306 18.36 6.22 -25.03
C THR A 306 18.22 7.56 -24.34
N GLN A 307 18.72 8.63 -24.94
CA GLN A 307 18.58 10.00 -24.41
C GLN A 307 17.10 10.40 -24.31
N GLY A 308 16.29 10.07 -25.29
CA GLY A 308 14.84 10.27 -25.28
C GLY A 308 14.17 9.51 -24.12
N ALA A 309 14.51 8.22 -23.93
CA ALA A 309 13.98 7.40 -22.84
C ALA A 309 14.35 7.97 -21.46
N ILE A 310 15.56 8.48 -21.29
CA ILE A 310 16.01 9.12 -20.04
C ILE A 310 15.23 10.44 -19.81
N ALA A 311 15.13 11.30 -20.83
CA ALA A 311 14.40 12.57 -20.73
C ALA A 311 12.92 12.37 -20.40
N ASP A 312 12.23 11.47 -21.11
CA ASP A 312 10.82 11.14 -20.86
C ASP A 312 10.60 10.58 -19.45
N SER A 313 11.54 9.74 -18.97
CA SER A 313 11.44 9.18 -17.63
C SER A 313 11.63 10.24 -16.55
N TYR A 314 12.56 11.18 -16.74
CA TYR A 314 12.73 12.32 -15.83
C TYR A 314 11.45 13.17 -15.76
N ILE A 315 10.83 13.47 -16.90
CA ILE A 315 9.58 14.23 -16.97
C ILE A 315 8.45 13.50 -16.25
N ASP A 316 8.28 12.19 -16.52
CA ASP A 316 7.26 11.36 -15.86
C ASP A 316 7.44 11.37 -14.34
N ILE A 317 8.68 11.21 -13.84
CA ILE A 317 8.97 11.17 -12.39
C ILE A 317 8.69 12.53 -11.75
N GLN A 318 9.19 13.62 -12.33
CA GLN A 318 9.00 14.95 -11.75
C GLN A 318 7.52 15.35 -11.73
N THR A 319 6.78 15.08 -12.79
CA THR A 319 5.34 15.33 -12.83
C THR A 319 4.58 14.53 -11.79
N ALA A 320 4.88 13.22 -11.67
CA ALA A 320 4.27 12.34 -10.68
C ALA A 320 4.58 12.81 -9.25
N ARG A 321 5.84 13.20 -9.00
CA ARG A 321 6.30 13.67 -7.70
C ARG A 321 5.61 14.97 -7.27
N LEU A 322 5.63 15.98 -8.13
CA LEU A 322 5.02 17.28 -7.82
C LEU A 322 3.51 17.14 -7.59
N PHE A 323 2.83 16.33 -8.39
CA PHE A 323 1.41 16.10 -8.21
C PHE A 323 1.09 15.35 -6.92
N THR A 324 1.93 14.37 -6.52
CA THR A 324 1.76 13.64 -5.27
C THR A 324 2.01 14.53 -4.05
N ILE A 325 3.03 15.41 -4.09
CA ILE A 325 3.31 16.39 -3.04
C ILE A 325 2.13 17.36 -2.89
N HIS A 326 1.64 17.91 -3.99
CA HIS A 326 0.44 18.77 -3.99
C HIS A 326 -0.79 18.07 -3.38
N ALA A 327 -1.03 16.81 -3.74
CA ALA A 327 -2.11 16.04 -3.13
C ALA A 327 -1.91 15.82 -1.61
N ALA A 328 -0.65 15.60 -1.16
CA ALA A 328 -0.32 15.46 0.25
C ALA A 328 -0.62 16.75 1.03
N GLU A 329 -0.18 17.91 0.52
CA GLU A 329 -0.49 19.22 1.10
C GLU A 329 -2.00 19.48 1.24
N LYS A 330 -2.78 19.08 0.23
CA LYS A 330 -4.24 19.19 0.29
C LYS A 330 -4.88 18.25 1.31
N ILE A 331 -4.34 17.05 1.49
CA ILE A 331 -4.85 16.11 2.51
C ILE A 331 -4.66 16.70 3.91
N ASP A 332 -3.56 17.37 4.17
CA ASP A 332 -3.29 18.03 5.45
C ASP A 332 -4.27 19.18 5.73
N GLN A 333 -4.87 19.77 4.69
CA GLN A 333 -5.95 20.74 4.81
C GLN A 333 -7.33 20.08 4.97
N GLY A 334 -7.48 18.80 4.63
CA GLY A 334 -8.69 18.02 4.76
C GLY A 334 -8.90 16.99 3.66
N LEU A 335 -9.22 15.78 4.04
CA LEU A 335 -9.36 14.64 3.11
C LEU A 335 -10.42 14.88 2.03
N GLN A 336 -11.49 15.61 2.35
CA GLN A 336 -12.57 15.90 1.39
C GLN A 336 -12.11 16.87 0.30
N ALA A 337 -11.29 17.87 0.63
CA ALA A 337 -10.71 18.81 -0.32
C ALA A 337 -9.76 18.09 -1.31
N ALA A 338 -8.99 17.11 -0.82
CA ALA A 338 -8.01 16.36 -1.62
C ALA A 338 -8.61 15.22 -2.45
N ARG A 339 -9.92 14.94 -2.36
CA ARG A 339 -10.53 13.72 -2.92
C ARG A 339 -10.33 13.56 -4.42
N THR A 340 -10.39 14.65 -5.18
CA THR A 340 -10.18 14.65 -6.62
C THR A 340 -8.70 14.38 -6.94
N ASP A 341 -7.79 15.05 -6.22
CA ASP A 341 -6.35 14.91 -6.44
C ASP A 341 -5.84 13.53 -6.03
N ILE A 342 -6.33 12.94 -4.93
CA ILE A 342 -6.04 11.54 -4.56
C ILE A 342 -6.42 10.59 -5.70
N SER A 343 -7.57 10.80 -6.34
CA SER A 343 -7.99 9.97 -7.47
C SER A 343 -7.11 10.22 -8.70
N ALA A 344 -6.73 11.46 -8.96
CA ALA A 344 -5.92 11.82 -10.10
C ALA A 344 -4.48 11.26 -10.00
N ILE A 345 -3.82 11.39 -8.85
CA ILE A 345 -2.50 10.78 -8.63
C ILE A 345 -2.57 9.25 -8.71
N LYS A 346 -3.65 8.62 -8.21
CA LYS A 346 -3.84 7.16 -8.25
C LYS A 346 -3.98 6.62 -9.68
N VAL A 347 -4.44 7.44 -10.63
CA VAL A 347 -4.40 7.12 -12.06
C VAL A 347 -3.03 7.44 -12.66
N TYR A 348 -2.54 8.67 -12.45
CA TYR A 348 -1.35 9.15 -13.14
C TYR A 348 -0.06 8.43 -12.72
N VAL A 349 0.18 8.33 -11.40
CA VAL A 349 1.46 7.84 -10.86
C VAL A 349 1.74 6.37 -11.22
N PRO A 350 0.82 5.40 -11.07
CA PRO A 350 1.08 4.01 -11.48
C PRO A 350 1.30 3.86 -13.00
N ASN A 351 0.64 4.70 -13.81
CA ASN A 351 0.86 4.71 -15.25
C ASN A 351 2.24 5.28 -15.61
N ALA A 352 2.68 6.37 -14.96
CA ALA A 352 4.04 6.89 -15.09
C ALA A 352 5.09 5.88 -14.65
N TYR A 353 4.85 5.21 -13.50
CA TYR A 353 5.73 4.17 -12.98
C TYR A 353 5.88 3.00 -13.96
N THR A 354 4.78 2.54 -14.57
CA THR A 354 4.84 1.52 -15.61
C THR A 354 5.72 1.94 -16.78
N ARG A 355 5.60 3.19 -17.28
CA ARG A 355 6.41 3.71 -18.41
C ARG A 355 7.88 3.82 -18.06
N VAL A 356 8.21 4.33 -16.86
CA VAL A 356 9.61 4.49 -16.42
C VAL A 356 10.30 3.13 -16.30
N VAL A 357 9.64 2.15 -15.68
CA VAL A 357 10.21 0.80 -15.52
C VAL A 357 10.32 0.08 -16.87
N ASP A 358 9.32 0.23 -17.74
CA ASP A 358 9.37 -0.35 -19.11
C ASP A 358 10.59 0.14 -19.88
N ARG A 359 10.86 1.46 -19.86
CA ARG A 359 12.06 2.04 -20.48
C ARG A 359 13.35 1.53 -19.83
N ALA A 360 13.38 1.38 -18.50
CA ALA A 360 14.53 0.82 -17.79
C ALA A 360 14.79 -0.64 -18.20
N ILE A 361 13.75 -1.48 -18.29
CA ILE A 361 13.84 -2.86 -18.79
C ILE A 361 14.40 -2.86 -20.21
N GLN A 362 13.89 -2.01 -21.09
CA GLN A 362 14.35 -1.93 -22.47
C GLN A 362 15.84 -1.58 -22.58
N ILE A 363 16.33 -0.63 -21.77
CA ILE A 363 17.75 -0.24 -21.72
C ILE A 363 18.64 -1.35 -21.16
N TRP A 364 18.14 -2.16 -20.24
CA TRP A 364 18.86 -3.30 -19.68
C TRP A 364 18.86 -4.53 -20.61
N GLY A 365 17.90 -4.60 -21.55
CA GLY A 365 17.72 -5.73 -22.47
C GLY A 365 17.31 -7.00 -21.71
N ALA A 366 17.84 -8.17 -22.09
CA ALA A 366 17.46 -9.45 -21.47
C ALA A 366 17.63 -9.48 -19.94
N ALA A 367 18.65 -8.82 -19.40
CA ALA A 367 18.83 -8.71 -17.95
C ALA A 367 17.66 -7.97 -17.26
N GLY A 368 17.00 -7.04 -17.95
CA GLY A 368 15.85 -6.30 -17.42
C GLY A 368 14.61 -7.15 -17.09
N VAL A 369 14.48 -8.32 -17.73
CA VAL A 369 13.39 -9.28 -17.48
C VAL A 369 13.83 -10.49 -16.64
N SER A 370 15.12 -10.54 -16.24
CA SER A 370 15.64 -11.60 -15.39
C SER A 370 15.41 -11.30 -13.90
N ASN A 371 15.55 -12.33 -13.07
CA ASN A 371 15.50 -12.20 -11.62
C ASN A 371 16.78 -11.59 -11.00
N ASP A 372 17.83 -11.32 -11.83
CA ASP A 372 19.06 -10.69 -11.37
C ASP A 372 18.85 -9.20 -11.04
N LEU A 373 17.78 -8.60 -11.56
CA LEU A 373 17.43 -7.20 -11.37
C LEU A 373 16.01 -7.08 -10.84
N PRO A 374 15.73 -6.05 -10.02
CA PRO A 374 14.40 -5.83 -9.46
C PRO A 374 13.38 -5.27 -10.47
N LEU A 375 13.79 -4.93 -11.69
CA LEU A 375 12.97 -4.21 -12.67
C LEU A 375 11.69 -4.94 -13.05
N TRP A 376 11.78 -6.28 -13.25
CA TRP A 376 10.58 -7.06 -13.57
C TRP A 376 9.56 -7.04 -12.42
N GLY A 377 10.01 -7.19 -11.19
CA GLY A 377 9.17 -7.07 -10.00
C GLY A 377 8.55 -5.68 -9.86
N MET A 378 9.31 -4.62 -10.13
CA MET A 378 8.81 -3.24 -10.16
C MET A 378 7.73 -3.05 -11.23
N TYR A 379 7.90 -3.64 -12.43
CA TYR A 379 6.90 -3.58 -13.51
C TYR A 379 5.59 -4.26 -13.09
N GLN A 380 5.69 -5.46 -12.50
CA GLN A 380 4.53 -6.17 -11.95
C GLN A 380 3.80 -5.33 -10.89
N GLY A 381 4.55 -4.73 -9.96
CA GLY A 381 4.01 -3.83 -8.93
C GLY A 381 3.30 -2.61 -9.54
N ALA A 382 3.95 -1.93 -10.48
CA ALA A 382 3.38 -0.78 -11.18
C ALA A 382 2.06 -1.12 -11.88
N ARG A 383 2.01 -2.28 -12.55
CA ARG A 383 0.80 -2.74 -13.25
C ARG A 383 -0.31 -3.14 -12.27
N THR A 384 0.05 -3.76 -11.14
CA THR A 384 -0.89 -4.14 -10.08
C THR A 384 -1.56 -2.91 -9.47
N LEU A 385 -0.82 -1.83 -9.23
CA LEU A 385 -1.36 -0.59 -8.67
C LEU A 385 -2.42 0.10 -9.54
N ARG A 386 -2.52 -0.22 -10.82
CA ARG A 386 -3.60 0.26 -11.69
C ARG A 386 -4.92 -0.47 -11.48
N ILE A 387 -4.93 -1.53 -10.65
CA ILE A 387 -6.09 -2.36 -10.31
C ILE A 387 -6.41 -2.26 -8.82
N ALA A 388 -5.41 -2.41 -7.96
CA ALA A 388 -5.55 -2.41 -6.50
C ALA A 388 -6.07 -1.06 -5.96
N ASP A 389 -6.81 -1.09 -4.87
CA ASP A 389 -7.41 0.07 -4.19
C ASP A 389 -8.28 0.98 -5.09
N GLY A 390 -8.91 0.35 -6.07
CA GLY A 390 -9.73 0.98 -7.12
C GLY A 390 -8.98 1.07 -8.44
N PRO A 391 -9.54 0.48 -9.52
CA PRO A 391 -8.93 0.55 -10.85
C PRO A 391 -8.97 1.97 -11.42
N ASP A 392 -8.12 2.22 -12.45
CA ASP A 392 -8.01 3.52 -13.12
C ASP A 392 -9.40 4.09 -13.50
N GLU A 393 -10.34 3.24 -13.93
CA GLU A 393 -11.68 3.60 -14.38
C GLU A 393 -12.54 4.18 -13.25
N VAL A 394 -12.50 3.59 -12.05
CA VAL A 394 -13.23 4.08 -10.87
C VAL A 394 -12.77 5.47 -10.49
N HIS A 395 -11.46 5.70 -10.50
CA HIS A 395 -10.88 7.01 -10.18
C HIS A 395 -11.19 8.05 -11.25
N LYS A 396 -11.12 7.69 -12.54
CA LYS A 396 -11.50 8.58 -13.66
C LYS A 396 -12.97 9.00 -13.59
N ILE A 397 -13.87 8.06 -13.27
CA ILE A 397 -15.29 8.36 -13.07
C ILE A 397 -15.47 9.35 -11.90
N LEU A 398 -14.76 9.14 -10.78
CA LEU A 398 -14.84 10.06 -9.64
C LEU A 398 -14.36 11.47 -10.00
N ILE A 399 -13.22 11.59 -10.67
CA ILE A 399 -12.68 12.88 -11.14
C ILE A 399 -13.72 13.59 -12.02
N ALA A 400 -14.20 12.91 -13.07
CA ALA A 400 -15.17 13.47 -13.99
C ALA A 400 -16.46 13.91 -13.28
N LYS A 401 -16.97 13.09 -12.35
CA LYS A 401 -18.16 13.41 -11.56
C LYS A 401 -17.96 14.66 -10.69
N ASN A 402 -16.81 14.81 -10.05
CA ASN A 402 -16.51 15.95 -9.20
C ASN A 402 -16.39 17.23 -10.03
N VAL A 403 -15.65 17.18 -11.15
CA VAL A 403 -15.51 18.32 -12.08
C VAL A 403 -16.88 18.73 -12.63
N LEU A 404 -17.62 17.81 -13.22
CA LEU A 404 -18.95 18.10 -13.78
C LEU A 404 -19.92 18.63 -12.71
N GLY A 405 -19.81 18.14 -11.49
CA GLY A 405 -20.64 18.59 -10.35
C GLY A 405 -20.39 20.06 -9.97
N GLN A 406 -19.15 20.57 -10.12
CA GLN A 406 -18.87 22.00 -9.92
C GLN A 406 -19.52 22.86 -11.03
N TYR A 407 -19.33 22.48 -12.28
CA TYR A 407 -19.94 23.20 -13.41
C TYR A 407 -21.48 23.19 -13.35
N ALA A 408 -22.10 22.10 -12.89
CA ALA A 408 -23.55 22.02 -12.72
C ALA A 408 -24.09 22.98 -11.63
N LYS A 409 -23.24 23.40 -10.69
CA LYS A 409 -23.59 24.43 -9.69
C LYS A 409 -23.41 25.86 -10.21
N GLY A 410 -22.85 26.05 -11.39
CA GLY A 410 -22.59 27.35 -11.99
C GLY A 410 -21.27 28.00 -11.59
N ASP A 411 -20.43 27.30 -10.80
CA ASP A 411 -19.22 27.88 -10.23
C ASP A 411 -18.01 27.85 -11.20
N GLY A 412 -18.02 26.94 -12.19
CA GLY A 412 -16.83 26.67 -13.01
C GLY A 412 -15.73 25.93 -12.21
N TRP A 413 -14.54 25.80 -12.79
CA TRP A 413 -13.39 25.24 -12.09
C TRP A 413 -12.67 26.33 -11.30
N ASP A 414 -12.32 26.03 -10.05
CA ASP A 414 -11.51 26.91 -9.21
C ASP A 414 -10.02 26.67 -9.51
N PHE A 415 -9.36 27.64 -10.17
CA PHE A 415 -7.92 27.56 -10.48
C PHE A 415 -7.01 27.77 -9.26
N GLY A 416 -7.56 28.15 -8.10
CA GLY A 416 -6.85 28.25 -6.84
C GLY A 416 -6.75 26.92 -6.07
N ASN A 417 -7.49 25.92 -6.54
CA ASN A 417 -7.55 24.60 -5.91
C ASN A 417 -6.87 23.52 -6.75
#